data_5ede3c510bfdacc7fb866fcd527fa2e7
#
_entry.id   5ede3c510bfdacc7fb866fcd527fa2e7
#
_cell.length_a   1.000
_cell.length_b   1.000
_cell.length_c   1.000
_cell.angle_alpha   90.00
_cell.angle_beta   90.00
_cell.angle_gamma   90.00
#
_symmetry.space_group_name_H-M   'P 1'
#
loop_
_entity.id
_entity.type
_entity.pdbx_description
1 polymer ?
#
loop_
_entity_poly.entity_id
_entity_poly.type
_entity_poly.pdbx_seq_one_letter_code
_entity_poly.pdbx_strand_id
1 'polypeptide(L)'
;MKKFYNIEGMIRNGFKLSRDYETLDFSFAKFGDAAAESLAKARSIKQLRRLTISGKKLTAITAKAFGASETLGNLESLKLYKNKIGDEGLKYFAESSKLPNLKSLRLSWNNIGPQGIKHVANSTNFQNLTTLVLSENHIGDEGLGYFAEAKSLENLESLDLRNNKLTDQGAIALSKSKNFPKLQLIDLTGNALTAIGFDALAEMKIFNLIRA
;
A
#
# COMPACT_ATOMS: atom_id res chain seq x y z
N MET A 1 -19.90 8.26 24.25
CA MET A 1 -20.16 6.79 24.27
C MET A 1 -19.28 6.12 23.22
N LYS A 2 -18.28 5.30 23.62
CA LYS A 2 -17.52 4.46 22.69
C LYS A 2 -18.50 3.41 22.13
N LYS A 3 -18.75 3.45 20.79
CA LYS A 3 -19.52 2.39 20.15
C LYS A 3 -18.72 1.10 20.26
N PHE A 4 -19.16 0.16 21.08
CA PHE A 4 -18.60 -1.19 21.08
C PHE A 4 -18.96 -1.86 19.75
N TYR A 5 -17.96 -2.06 18.90
CA TYR A 5 -18.12 -2.90 17.72
C TYR A 5 -18.04 -4.36 18.17
N ASN A 6 -19.04 -5.16 17.80
CA ASN A 6 -18.92 -6.61 17.96
C ASN A 6 -17.98 -7.15 16.89
N ILE A 7 -16.67 -6.90 17.07
CA ILE A 7 -15.65 -7.26 16.06
C ILE A 7 -15.60 -8.76 15.82
N GLU A 8 -15.74 -9.59 16.86
CA GLU A 8 -15.73 -11.05 16.73
C GLU A 8 -16.94 -11.57 15.91
N GLY A 9 -18.12 -10.95 16.07
CA GLY A 9 -19.28 -11.23 15.23
C GLY A 9 -19.04 -10.84 13.76
N MET A 10 -18.42 -9.70 13.52
CA MET A 10 -18.06 -9.25 12.17
C MET A 10 -17.03 -10.18 11.51
N ILE A 11 -15.99 -10.59 12.25
CA ILE A 11 -14.98 -11.54 11.80
C ILE A 11 -15.62 -12.88 11.42
N ARG A 12 -16.46 -13.43 12.31
CA ARG A 12 -17.14 -14.71 12.07
C ARG A 12 -18.02 -14.66 10.81
N ASN A 13 -18.77 -13.58 10.62
CA ASN A 13 -19.59 -13.40 9.43
C ASN A 13 -18.73 -13.22 8.17
N GLY A 14 -17.64 -12.49 8.26
CA GLY A 14 -16.69 -12.32 7.16
C GLY A 14 -16.08 -13.65 6.71
N PHE A 15 -15.63 -14.50 7.62
CA PHE A 15 -15.11 -15.82 7.31
C PHE A 15 -16.16 -16.78 6.75
N LYS A 16 -17.41 -16.70 7.19
CA LYS A 16 -18.51 -17.46 6.58
C LYS A 16 -18.73 -17.09 5.11
N LEU A 17 -18.56 -15.81 4.77
CA LEU A 17 -18.71 -15.32 3.41
C LEU A 17 -17.52 -15.73 2.52
N SER A 18 -16.29 -15.64 3.02
CA SER A 18 -15.09 -16.01 2.27
C SER A 18 -14.88 -17.52 2.13
N ARG A 19 -15.39 -18.31 3.08
CA ARG A 19 -15.28 -19.79 3.15
C ARG A 19 -13.86 -20.34 3.28
N ASP A 20 -12.83 -19.50 3.38
CA ASP A 20 -11.42 -19.91 3.43
C ASP A 20 -10.71 -19.60 4.77
N TYR A 21 -11.39 -18.93 5.70
CA TYR A 21 -10.86 -18.46 7.00
C TYR A 21 -9.56 -17.65 6.92
N GLU A 22 -9.13 -17.28 5.71
CA GLU A 22 -7.93 -16.49 5.43
C GLU A 22 -8.23 -15.11 4.85
N THR A 23 -9.47 -14.87 4.41
CA THR A 23 -9.90 -13.64 3.74
C THR A 23 -11.01 -12.92 4.51
N LEU A 24 -10.82 -11.62 4.75
CA LEU A 24 -11.86 -10.74 5.27
C LEU A 24 -12.03 -9.52 4.37
N ASP A 25 -13.29 -9.19 4.06
CA ASP A 25 -13.67 -7.96 3.38
C ASP A 25 -14.73 -7.22 4.19
N PHE A 26 -14.38 -6.04 4.68
CA PHE A 26 -15.26 -5.15 5.43
C PHE A 26 -15.73 -3.94 4.62
N SER A 27 -15.52 -3.93 3.30
CA SER A 27 -15.91 -2.81 2.44
C SER A 27 -17.41 -2.52 2.45
N PHE A 28 -18.23 -3.52 2.72
CA PHE A 28 -19.69 -3.38 2.84
C PHE A 28 -20.18 -3.26 4.28
N ALA A 29 -19.30 -3.44 5.27
CA ALA A 29 -19.66 -3.33 6.67
C ALA A 29 -19.60 -1.87 7.16
N LYS A 30 -20.27 -1.57 8.28
CA LYS A 30 -20.06 -0.34 9.02
C LYS A 30 -18.74 -0.45 9.78
N PHE A 31 -17.70 0.18 9.27
CA PHE A 31 -16.33 0.03 9.76
C PHE A 31 -15.65 1.41 9.84
N GLY A 32 -14.78 1.61 10.80
CA GLY A 32 -14.00 2.83 11.00
C GLY A 32 -12.76 2.52 11.85
N ASP A 33 -11.96 3.53 12.21
CA ASP A 33 -10.70 3.35 12.95
C ASP A 33 -10.87 2.56 14.25
N ALA A 34 -11.92 2.83 15.03
CA ALA A 34 -12.18 2.09 16.27
C ALA A 34 -12.43 0.58 16.05
N ALA A 35 -13.08 0.22 14.94
CA ALA A 35 -13.26 -1.18 14.55
C ALA A 35 -11.92 -1.79 14.08
N ALA A 36 -11.10 -1.02 13.36
CA ALA A 36 -9.77 -1.45 12.92
C ALA A 36 -8.83 -1.69 14.13
N GLU A 37 -8.84 -0.80 15.13
CA GLU A 37 -8.08 -1.01 16.38
C GLU A 37 -8.52 -2.28 17.12
N SER A 38 -9.83 -2.56 17.13
CA SER A 38 -10.37 -3.79 17.74
C SER A 38 -9.98 -5.03 16.92
N LEU A 39 -10.03 -4.94 15.58
CA LEU A 39 -9.60 -6.01 14.67
C LEU A 39 -8.13 -6.35 14.88
N ALA A 40 -7.26 -5.34 14.96
CA ALA A 40 -5.82 -5.51 15.15
C ALA A 40 -5.44 -6.29 16.42
N LYS A 41 -6.34 -6.42 17.37
CA LYS A 41 -6.17 -7.13 18.65
C LYS A 41 -6.89 -8.48 18.69
N ALA A 42 -7.72 -8.79 17.70
CA ALA A 42 -8.54 -9.98 17.68
C ALA A 42 -7.67 -11.24 17.45
N ARG A 43 -7.73 -12.20 18.37
CA ARG A 43 -6.97 -13.44 18.26
C ARG A 43 -7.50 -14.38 17.17
N SER A 44 -8.77 -14.23 16.82
CA SER A 44 -9.47 -15.03 15.81
C SER A 44 -8.95 -14.81 14.37
N ILE A 45 -8.14 -13.76 14.13
CA ILE A 45 -7.60 -13.46 12.79
C ILE A 45 -6.14 -13.87 12.60
N LYS A 46 -5.54 -14.64 13.48
CA LYS A 46 -4.11 -15.01 13.35
C LYS A 46 -3.75 -15.70 12.05
N GLN A 47 -4.69 -16.39 11.41
CA GLN A 47 -4.50 -17.03 10.11
C GLN A 47 -4.84 -16.16 8.91
N LEU A 48 -5.25 -14.89 9.14
CA LEU A 48 -5.67 -13.99 8.08
C LEU A 48 -4.50 -13.68 7.14
N ARG A 49 -4.72 -13.92 5.84
CA ARG A 49 -3.76 -13.62 4.76
C ARG A 49 -4.20 -12.44 3.90
N ARG A 50 -5.50 -12.22 3.77
CA ARG A 50 -6.05 -11.17 2.89
C ARG A 50 -7.09 -10.33 3.62
N LEU A 51 -6.82 -9.02 3.70
CA LEU A 51 -7.73 -8.06 4.33
C LEU A 51 -8.08 -6.94 3.36
N THR A 52 -9.36 -6.70 3.18
CA THR A 52 -9.88 -5.58 2.39
C THR A 52 -10.80 -4.72 3.23
N ILE A 53 -10.55 -3.40 3.28
CA ILE A 53 -11.41 -2.41 3.95
C ILE A 53 -11.39 -1.13 3.13
N SER A 54 -12.34 -0.99 2.21
CA SER A 54 -12.36 0.11 1.24
C SER A 54 -13.47 1.10 1.52
N GLY A 55 -13.22 2.40 1.28
CA GLY A 55 -14.24 3.45 1.36
C GLY A 55 -14.76 3.73 2.78
N LYS A 56 -13.95 3.58 3.82
CA LYS A 56 -14.36 3.68 5.22
C LYS A 56 -13.83 4.91 5.95
N LYS A 57 -13.15 5.81 5.24
CA LYS A 57 -12.51 7.01 5.82
C LYS A 57 -11.50 6.66 6.92
N LEU A 58 -10.88 5.48 6.83
CA LEU A 58 -9.81 5.04 7.74
C LEU A 58 -8.64 6.01 7.65
N THR A 59 -7.99 6.24 8.80
CA THR A 59 -6.89 7.20 8.93
C THR A 59 -5.57 6.54 9.32
N ALA A 60 -4.55 7.33 9.63
CA ALA A 60 -3.30 6.87 10.21
C ALA A 60 -3.49 6.08 11.52
N ILE A 61 -4.62 6.26 12.24
CA ILE A 61 -4.96 5.46 13.43
C ILE A 61 -5.07 3.98 13.06
N THR A 62 -5.79 3.67 11.99
CA THR A 62 -5.88 2.28 11.47
C THR A 62 -4.49 1.74 11.09
N ALA A 63 -3.69 2.52 10.37
CA ALA A 63 -2.36 2.10 9.94
C ALA A 63 -1.45 1.81 11.14
N LYS A 64 -1.47 2.68 12.16
CA LYS A 64 -0.76 2.48 13.42
C LYS A 64 -1.19 1.20 14.13
N ALA A 65 -2.50 0.96 14.23
CA ALA A 65 -3.03 -0.24 14.86
C ALA A 65 -2.62 -1.52 14.11
N PHE A 66 -2.69 -1.52 12.78
CA PHE A 66 -2.31 -2.68 11.97
C PHE A 66 -0.79 -2.89 11.97
N GLY A 67 -0.01 -1.82 11.88
CA GLY A 67 1.45 -1.87 11.94
C GLY A 67 1.99 -2.35 13.29
N ALA A 68 1.22 -2.22 14.37
CA ALA A 68 1.58 -2.70 15.72
C ALA A 68 0.91 -4.03 16.10
N SER A 69 0.16 -4.66 15.18
CA SER A 69 -0.66 -5.83 15.50
C SER A 69 0.16 -7.11 15.67
N GLU A 70 -0.02 -7.80 16.78
CA GLU A 70 0.57 -9.13 17.03
C GLU A 70 -0.24 -10.28 16.38
N THR A 71 -1.35 -9.96 15.73
CA THR A 71 -2.25 -10.96 15.15
C THR A 71 -2.32 -10.93 13.63
N LEU A 72 -1.73 -9.91 12.99
CA LEU A 72 -1.70 -9.75 11.53
C LEU A 72 -0.37 -10.22 10.88
N GLY A 73 0.48 -10.93 11.60
CA GLY A 73 1.79 -11.37 11.10
C GLY A 73 1.74 -12.27 9.87
N ASN A 74 0.63 -12.97 9.64
CA ASN A 74 0.43 -13.80 8.45
C ASN A 74 -0.18 -13.07 7.24
N LEU A 75 -0.42 -11.75 7.38
CA LEU A 75 -1.06 -10.97 6.33
C LEU A 75 -0.15 -10.84 5.10
N GLU A 76 -0.64 -11.31 3.96
CA GLU A 76 0.05 -11.25 2.67
C GLU A 76 -0.50 -10.13 1.77
N SER A 77 -1.77 -9.79 1.90
CA SER A 77 -2.41 -8.75 1.10
C SER A 77 -3.28 -7.83 1.95
N LEU A 78 -2.97 -6.53 1.90
CA LEU A 78 -3.74 -5.48 2.56
C LEU A 78 -4.27 -4.50 1.50
N LYS A 79 -5.60 -4.37 1.41
CA LYS A 79 -6.29 -3.43 0.52
C LYS A 79 -7.08 -2.42 1.33
N LEU A 80 -6.65 -1.15 1.27
CA LEU A 80 -7.26 -0.02 1.97
C LEU A 80 -7.69 1.09 0.99
N TYR A 81 -8.21 0.69 -0.18
CA TYR A 81 -8.63 1.60 -1.24
C TYR A 81 -9.64 2.63 -0.73
N LYS A 82 -9.50 3.91 -1.19
CA LYS A 82 -10.43 5.02 -0.92
C LYS A 82 -10.65 5.25 0.60
N ASN A 83 -9.55 5.54 1.30
CA ASN A 83 -9.52 5.90 2.71
C ASN A 83 -8.79 7.24 2.92
N LYS A 84 -8.28 7.53 4.08
CA LYS A 84 -7.54 8.73 4.47
C LYS A 84 -6.27 8.37 5.24
N ILE A 85 -5.54 7.36 4.76
CA ILE A 85 -4.35 6.83 5.44
C ILE A 85 -3.26 7.91 5.52
N GLY A 86 -3.03 8.64 4.42
CA GLY A 86 -2.06 9.73 4.34
C GLY A 86 -0.61 9.29 4.54
N ASP A 87 0.30 10.27 4.56
CA ASP A 87 1.74 10.05 4.73
C ASP A 87 2.06 9.43 6.07
N GLU A 88 1.42 9.91 7.13
CA GLU A 88 1.62 9.38 8.49
C GLU A 88 1.19 7.91 8.61
N GLY A 89 0.10 7.52 7.94
CA GLY A 89 -0.31 6.12 7.91
C GLY A 89 0.66 5.24 7.12
N LEU A 90 1.16 5.73 6.00
CA LEU A 90 2.16 5.00 5.22
C LEU A 90 3.48 4.84 6.00
N LYS A 91 3.86 5.83 6.81
CA LYS A 91 4.97 5.75 7.76
C LYS A 91 4.81 4.57 8.72
N TYR A 92 3.63 4.42 9.37
CA TYR A 92 3.40 3.30 10.29
C TYR A 92 3.52 1.93 9.61
N PHE A 93 3.12 1.79 8.37
CA PHE A 93 3.34 0.55 7.61
C PHE A 93 4.83 0.36 7.28
N ALA A 94 5.52 1.40 6.86
CA ALA A 94 6.94 1.35 6.50
C ALA A 94 7.86 1.02 7.70
N GLU A 95 7.50 1.47 8.89
CA GLU A 95 8.24 1.22 10.13
C GLU A 95 7.83 -0.09 10.82
N SER A 96 6.81 -0.80 10.33
CA SER A 96 6.27 -1.99 10.99
C SER A 96 7.10 -3.24 10.75
N SER A 97 7.63 -3.83 11.82
CA SER A 97 8.20 -5.19 11.80
C SER A 97 7.15 -6.29 12.03
N LYS A 98 5.87 -5.94 12.20
CA LYS A 98 4.78 -6.88 12.53
C LYS A 98 4.03 -7.40 11.31
N LEU A 99 4.39 -6.97 10.10
CA LEU A 99 3.82 -7.42 8.84
C LEU A 99 4.87 -8.07 7.92
N PRO A 100 5.65 -9.06 8.41
CA PRO A 100 6.80 -9.60 7.69
C PRO A 100 6.41 -10.35 6.41
N ASN A 101 5.17 -10.82 6.31
CA ASN A 101 4.69 -11.60 5.17
C ASN A 101 3.95 -10.78 4.12
N LEU A 102 3.92 -9.43 4.27
CA LEU A 102 3.15 -8.57 3.37
C LEU A 102 3.78 -8.54 1.98
N LYS A 103 3.06 -9.05 0.99
CA LYS A 103 3.43 -9.11 -0.43
C LYS A 103 2.71 -8.08 -1.29
N SER A 104 1.49 -7.71 -0.91
CA SER A 104 0.67 -6.75 -1.66
C SER A 104 0.07 -5.69 -0.75
N LEU A 105 0.43 -4.42 -1.00
CA LEU A 105 -0.13 -3.27 -0.32
C LEU A 105 -0.83 -2.36 -1.33
N ARG A 106 -2.14 -2.13 -1.15
CA ARG A 106 -2.96 -1.33 -2.06
C ARG A 106 -3.59 -0.15 -1.32
N LEU A 107 -3.13 1.05 -1.67
CA LEU A 107 -3.46 2.32 -1.02
C LEU A 107 -3.95 3.39 -2.02
N SER A 108 -4.59 2.99 -3.12
CA SER A 108 -5.17 3.97 -4.05
C SER A 108 -6.18 4.86 -3.33
N TRP A 109 -6.24 6.16 -3.72
CA TRP A 109 -7.16 7.13 -3.13
C TRP A 109 -6.99 7.27 -1.60
N ASN A 110 -5.78 7.56 -1.14
CA ASN A 110 -5.47 7.66 0.29
C ASN A 110 -4.80 8.96 0.71
N ASN A 111 -4.74 9.94 -0.17
CA ASN A 111 -4.13 11.25 0.11
C ASN A 111 -2.66 11.14 0.54
N ILE A 112 -1.91 10.24 -0.12
CA ILE A 112 -0.48 10.04 0.11
C ILE A 112 0.31 11.01 -0.75
N GLY A 113 1.25 11.72 -0.14
CA GLY A 113 2.15 12.65 -0.78
C GLY A 113 3.60 12.15 -0.81
N PRO A 114 4.55 13.03 -1.18
CA PRO A 114 5.97 12.68 -1.26
C PRO A 114 6.56 12.25 0.09
N GLN A 115 6.09 12.82 1.20
CA GLN A 115 6.62 12.47 2.52
C GLN A 115 6.28 11.03 2.91
N GLY A 116 5.11 10.52 2.51
CA GLY A 116 4.76 9.11 2.69
C GLY A 116 5.73 8.19 1.94
N ILE A 117 6.11 8.55 0.72
CA ILE A 117 7.07 7.79 -0.09
C ILE A 117 8.48 7.86 0.50
N LYS A 118 8.88 8.99 1.09
CA LYS A 118 10.15 9.10 1.81
C LYS A 118 10.26 8.07 2.94
N HIS A 119 9.19 7.80 3.67
CA HIS A 119 9.17 6.75 4.66
C HIS A 119 9.32 5.36 4.05
N VAL A 120 8.69 5.10 2.90
CA VAL A 120 8.88 3.84 2.14
C VAL A 120 10.34 3.68 1.72
N ALA A 121 10.95 4.73 1.18
CA ALA A 121 12.34 4.70 0.72
C ALA A 121 13.34 4.38 1.84
N ASN A 122 13.08 4.88 3.04
CA ASN A 122 13.91 4.65 4.23
C ASN A 122 13.55 3.37 5.01
N SER A 123 12.52 2.65 4.60
CA SER A 123 12.08 1.43 5.26
C SER A 123 13.06 0.28 5.04
N THR A 124 13.13 -0.62 6.01
CA THR A 124 13.78 -1.93 5.88
C THR A 124 12.77 -3.09 5.97
N ASN A 125 11.47 -2.78 6.02
CA ASN A 125 10.43 -3.76 6.34
C ASN A 125 9.61 -4.21 5.13
N PHE A 126 9.83 -3.63 3.93
CA PHE A 126 9.10 -3.99 2.72
C PHE A 126 9.83 -4.98 1.80
N GLN A 127 10.79 -5.73 2.35
CA GLN A 127 11.62 -6.67 1.57
C GLN A 127 10.82 -7.77 0.86
N ASN A 128 9.65 -8.16 1.38
CA ASN A 128 8.78 -9.16 0.75
C ASN A 128 7.70 -8.57 -0.15
N LEU A 129 7.66 -7.22 -0.31
CA LEU A 129 6.63 -6.58 -1.10
C LEU A 129 6.89 -6.79 -2.59
N THR A 130 5.94 -7.40 -3.30
CA THR A 130 5.97 -7.63 -4.75
C THR A 130 5.02 -6.71 -5.50
N THR A 131 3.97 -6.24 -4.84
CA THR A 131 2.96 -5.37 -5.45
C THR A 131 2.69 -4.15 -4.58
N LEU A 132 2.87 -2.95 -5.13
CA LEU A 132 2.54 -1.70 -4.48
C LEU A 132 1.62 -0.88 -5.39
N VAL A 133 0.41 -0.58 -4.90
CA VAL A 133 -0.59 0.19 -5.65
C VAL A 133 -0.87 1.49 -4.91
N LEU A 134 -0.53 2.59 -5.55
CA LEU A 134 -0.60 3.95 -5.02
C LEU A 134 -1.34 4.92 -5.97
N SER A 135 -2.11 4.41 -6.92
CA SER A 135 -2.85 5.26 -7.85
C SER A 135 -3.77 6.25 -7.14
N GLU A 136 -4.06 7.38 -7.80
CA GLU A 136 -4.95 8.42 -7.27
C GLU A 136 -4.48 8.99 -5.92
N ASN A 137 -3.20 9.32 -5.83
CA ASN A 137 -2.59 10.00 -4.69
C ASN A 137 -1.92 11.31 -5.13
N HIS A 138 -1.01 11.85 -4.37
CA HIS A 138 -0.37 13.15 -4.63
C HIS A 138 1.15 13.06 -4.53
N ILE A 139 1.73 11.96 -5.07
CA ILE A 139 3.14 11.61 -4.89
C ILE A 139 4.07 12.66 -5.52
N GLY A 140 3.74 13.13 -6.74
CA GLY A 140 4.55 14.10 -7.47
C GLY A 140 5.98 13.65 -7.77
N ASP A 141 6.74 14.50 -8.44
CA ASP A 141 8.12 14.19 -8.84
C ASP A 141 9.08 14.05 -7.65
N GLU A 142 8.83 14.81 -6.57
CA GLU A 142 9.58 14.68 -5.32
C GLU A 142 9.45 13.26 -4.76
N GLY A 143 8.23 12.72 -4.70
CA GLY A 143 7.99 11.36 -4.23
C GLY A 143 8.63 10.32 -5.13
N LEU A 144 8.60 10.51 -6.46
CA LEU A 144 9.26 9.61 -7.39
C LEU A 144 10.79 9.63 -7.24
N GLY A 145 11.36 10.79 -6.89
CA GLY A 145 12.77 10.92 -6.49
C GLY A 145 13.09 10.07 -5.26
N TYR A 146 12.24 10.10 -4.21
CA TYR A 146 12.43 9.22 -3.05
C TYR A 146 12.29 7.75 -3.41
N PHE A 147 11.39 7.36 -4.30
CA PHE A 147 11.34 5.98 -4.81
C PHE A 147 12.65 5.54 -5.42
N ALA A 148 13.31 6.41 -6.19
CA ALA A 148 14.59 6.09 -6.82
C ALA A 148 15.68 5.68 -5.80
N GLU A 149 15.55 6.11 -4.55
CA GLU A 149 16.48 5.83 -3.45
C GLU A 149 16.03 4.62 -2.59
N ALA A 150 14.85 4.05 -2.84
CA ALA A 150 14.27 3.00 -1.99
C ALA A 150 15.04 1.68 -2.09
N LYS A 151 15.64 1.24 -0.97
CA LYS A 151 16.47 0.02 -0.92
C LYS A 151 15.70 -1.24 -0.50
N SER A 152 14.54 -1.11 0.14
CA SER A 152 13.76 -2.25 0.65
C SER A 152 12.78 -2.83 -0.37
N LEU A 153 12.73 -2.30 -1.59
CA LEU A 153 11.79 -2.71 -2.64
C LEU A 153 12.45 -3.56 -3.74
N GLU A 154 13.54 -4.25 -3.42
CA GLU A 154 14.27 -5.09 -4.37
C GLU A 154 13.46 -6.26 -4.95
N ASN A 155 12.40 -6.68 -4.24
CA ASN A 155 11.48 -7.71 -4.68
C ASN A 155 10.21 -7.17 -5.37
N LEU A 156 10.11 -5.84 -5.57
CA LEU A 156 8.93 -5.25 -6.20
C LEU A 156 8.86 -5.64 -7.67
N GLU A 157 7.75 -6.23 -8.06
CA GLU A 157 7.46 -6.69 -9.42
C GLU A 157 6.44 -5.78 -10.13
N SER A 158 5.52 -5.18 -9.37
CA SER A 158 4.45 -4.35 -9.90
C SER A 158 4.26 -3.07 -9.09
N LEU A 159 4.30 -1.92 -9.78
CA LEU A 159 4.10 -0.59 -9.22
C LEU A 159 3.03 0.17 -10.01
N ASP A 160 1.93 0.53 -9.35
CA ASP A 160 0.86 1.35 -9.91
C ASP A 160 0.94 2.78 -9.34
N LEU A 161 1.25 3.73 -10.19
CA LEU A 161 1.39 5.16 -9.90
C LEU A 161 0.43 6.04 -10.73
N ARG A 162 -0.65 5.47 -11.23
CA ARG A 162 -1.63 6.22 -12.03
C ARG A 162 -2.15 7.44 -11.27
N ASN A 163 -2.37 8.54 -12.01
CA ASN A 163 -2.97 9.77 -11.48
C ASN A 163 -2.25 10.27 -10.19
N ASN A 164 -0.94 10.50 -10.28
CA ASN A 164 -0.11 10.96 -9.16
C ASN A 164 0.60 12.30 -9.39
N LYS A 165 0.21 13.04 -10.44
CA LYS A 165 0.81 14.34 -10.79
C LYS A 165 2.31 14.24 -11.12
N LEU A 166 2.72 13.13 -11.75
CA LEU A 166 4.09 12.91 -12.18
C LEU A 166 4.35 13.59 -13.52
N THR A 167 5.58 14.07 -13.70
CA THR A 167 6.08 14.64 -14.95
C THR A 167 7.35 13.92 -15.40
N ASP A 168 7.92 14.34 -16.53
CA ASP A 168 9.21 13.82 -17.02
C ASP A 168 10.32 13.95 -15.99
N GLN A 169 10.32 14.97 -15.15
CA GLN A 169 11.34 15.18 -14.12
C GLN A 169 11.38 13.99 -13.14
N GLY A 170 10.25 13.56 -12.64
CA GLY A 170 10.17 12.41 -11.75
C GLY A 170 10.55 11.11 -12.44
N ALA A 171 10.12 10.93 -13.70
CA ALA A 171 10.48 9.76 -14.51
C ALA A 171 11.99 9.64 -14.74
N ILE A 172 12.66 10.76 -15.06
CA ILE A 172 14.12 10.82 -15.21
C ILE A 172 14.84 10.53 -13.89
N ALA A 173 14.30 10.98 -12.75
CA ALA A 173 14.88 10.64 -11.45
C ALA A 173 14.77 9.14 -11.17
N LEU A 174 13.61 8.53 -11.42
CA LEU A 174 13.39 7.10 -11.21
C LEU A 174 14.25 6.24 -12.15
N SER A 175 14.43 6.66 -13.41
CA SER A 175 15.18 5.89 -14.41
C SER A 175 16.66 5.65 -14.03
N LYS A 176 17.21 6.49 -13.16
CA LYS A 176 18.58 6.36 -12.64
C LYS A 176 18.72 5.33 -11.51
N SER A 177 17.59 4.82 -11.01
CA SER A 177 17.57 3.88 -9.91
C SER A 177 18.02 2.49 -10.34
N LYS A 178 18.77 1.83 -9.48
CA LYS A 178 19.14 0.40 -9.60
C LYS A 178 18.45 -0.46 -8.54
N ASN A 179 17.52 0.13 -7.78
CA ASN A 179 16.94 -0.49 -6.59
C ASN A 179 15.70 -1.36 -6.89
N PHE A 180 15.33 -1.53 -8.17
CA PHE A 180 14.16 -2.30 -8.60
C PHE A 180 14.53 -3.41 -9.60
N PRO A 181 15.41 -4.36 -9.24
CA PRO A 181 15.92 -5.36 -10.19
C PRO A 181 14.85 -6.34 -10.69
N LYS A 182 13.73 -6.45 -9.98
CA LYS A 182 12.63 -7.37 -10.32
C LYS A 182 11.38 -6.66 -10.86
N LEU A 183 11.42 -5.34 -11.03
CA LEU A 183 10.26 -4.58 -11.50
C LEU A 183 9.93 -4.95 -12.94
N GLN A 184 8.73 -5.50 -13.15
CA GLN A 184 8.24 -5.97 -14.45
C GLN A 184 7.13 -5.08 -14.99
N LEU A 185 6.36 -4.46 -14.10
CA LEU A 185 5.22 -3.63 -14.46
C LEU A 185 5.28 -2.30 -13.72
N ILE A 186 5.22 -1.20 -14.47
CA ILE A 186 4.93 0.12 -13.92
C ILE A 186 3.79 0.75 -14.71
N ASP A 187 2.76 1.21 -14.02
CA ASP A 187 1.61 1.91 -14.61
C ASP A 187 1.64 3.39 -14.22
N LEU A 188 1.83 4.24 -15.23
CA LEU A 188 1.93 5.69 -15.10
C LEU A 188 0.76 6.43 -15.78
N THR A 189 -0.29 5.72 -16.16
CA THR A 189 -1.49 6.28 -16.80
C THR A 189 -2.03 7.49 -16.05
N GLY A 190 -2.49 8.51 -16.76
CA GLY A 190 -3.11 9.70 -16.16
C GLY A 190 -2.14 10.65 -15.44
N ASN A 191 -0.84 10.55 -15.74
CA ASN A 191 0.18 11.53 -15.32
C ASN A 191 0.57 12.45 -16.49
N ALA A 192 1.40 13.44 -16.25
CA ALA A 192 1.82 14.43 -17.24
C ALA A 192 3.19 14.09 -17.86
N LEU A 193 3.45 12.80 -18.14
CA LEU A 193 4.67 12.39 -18.83
C LEU A 193 4.54 12.59 -20.33
N THR A 194 5.63 13.04 -20.95
CA THR A 194 5.80 13.09 -22.41
C THR A 194 6.70 11.94 -22.89
N ALA A 195 7.04 11.92 -24.18
CA ALA A 195 8.01 10.98 -24.73
C ALA A 195 9.34 10.99 -23.96
N ILE A 196 9.77 12.17 -23.48
CA ILE A 196 11.03 12.32 -22.73
C ILE A 196 11.05 11.45 -21.47
N GLY A 197 9.99 11.51 -20.67
CA GLY A 197 9.88 10.72 -19.45
C GLY A 197 9.80 9.22 -19.72
N PHE A 198 9.03 8.82 -20.74
CA PHE A 198 8.92 7.41 -21.14
C PHE A 198 10.21 6.85 -21.72
N ASP A 199 10.93 7.64 -22.52
CA ASP A 199 12.23 7.23 -23.07
C ASP A 199 13.26 7.05 -21.97
N ALA A 200 13.29 7.94 -20.96
CA ALA A 200 14.13 7.77 -19.79
C ALA A 200 13.82 6.46 -19.03
N LEU A 201 12.56 6.14 -18.83
CA LEU A 201 12.17 4.90 -18.15
C LEU A 201 12.42 3.63 -18.97
N ALA A 202 12.47 3.72 -20.29
CA ALA A 202 12.80 2.59 -21.15
C ALA A 202 14.22 2.03 -20.85
N GLU A 203 15.13 2.86 -20.38
CA GLU A 203 16.48 2.45 -19.95
C GLU A 203 16.47 1.48 -18.75
N MET A 204 15.40 1.48 -17.94
CA MET A 204 15.25 0.55 -16.81
C MET A 204 14.92 -0.89 -17.25
N LYS A 205 14.68 -1.15 -18.54
CA LYS A 205 14.33 -2.47 -19.10
C LYS A 205 13.10 -3.10 -18.44
N ILE A 206 12.15 -2.28 -18.02
CA ILE A 206 10.87 -2.76 -17.46
C ILE A 206 10.08 -3.45 -18.57
N PHE A 207 9.64 -4.69 -18.32
CA PHE A 207 8.98 -5.51 -19.32
C PHE A 207 7.64 -4.91 -19.81
N ASN A 208 6.86 -4.36 -18.87
CA ASN A 208 5.57 -3.72 -19.17
C ASN A 208 5.52 -2.30 -18.60
N LEU A 209 5.84 -1.31 -19.43
CA LEU A 209 5.65 0.10 -19.12
C LEU A 209 4.32 0.57 -19.74
N ILE A 210 3.30 0.82 -18.91
CA ILE A 210 1.99 1.29 -19.39
C ILE A 210 2.02 2.82 -19.49
N ARG A 211 1.72 3.32 -20.70
CA ARG A 211 1.87 4.73 -21.09
C ARG A 211 0.55 5.46 -21.37
N ALA A 212 -0.59 4.82 -21.27
CA ALA A 212 -1.88 5.39 -21.72
C ALA A 212 -2.40 6.53 -20.84
#